data_75e294608bbd1d7e5bc14c47267a62b0
#
_entry.id   75e294608bbd1d7e5bc14c47267a62b0
#
_cell.length_a   1.000
_cell.length_b   1.000
_cell.length_c   1.000
_cell.angle_alpha   90.00
_cell.angle_beta   90.00
_cell.angle_gamma   90.00
#
_symmetry.space_group_name_H-M   'P 1'
#
loop_
_entity.id
_entity.type
_entity.pdbx_description
1 polymer ?
#
loop_
_entity_poly.entity_id
_entity_poly.type
_entity_poly.pdbx_seq_one_letter_code
_entity_poly.pdbx_strand_id
1 'polypeptide(L)'
;MKKFKLYEYIEKLSKDDLVVTSDVEKIRDIVINKVCYNSNDVEKDTLFVCKGVKFKEEYLKDAIVKGAIAYISETKYSEDIPCILVSDIQKSLAIVAKMYFNNPTDKLNMIGITGTKGKSTTAYYVKSILDSYMKEVDGTDTAILSSINNYD
;
A
#
# COMPACT_ATOMS: atom_id res chain seq x y z
N MET A 1 14.19 -4.20 -5.90
CA MET A 1 13.29 -3.93 -4.77
C MET A 1 13.44 -5.08 -3.77
N LYS A 2 13.55 -4.81 -2.46
CA LYS A 2 13.61 -5.87 -1.44
C LYS A 2 12.23 -6.54 -1.38
N LYS A 3 12.19 -7.87 -1.44
CA LYS A 3 10.96 -8.64 -1.28
C LYS A 3 10.86 -9.13 0.16
N PHE A 4 9.64 -9.23 0.66
CA PHE A 4 9.34 -9.66 2.02
C PHE A 4 8.55 -10.96 2.00
N LYS A 5 8.73 -11.79 3.03
CA LYS A 5 7.94 -12.97 3.25
C LYS A 5 6.58 -12.61 3.86
N LEU A 6 5.58 -13.47 3.71
CA LEU A 6 4.23 -13.23 4.22
C LEU A 6 4.21 -12.95 5.72
N TYR A 7 5.00 -13.68 6.52
CA TYR A 7 5.04 -13.48 7.97
C TYR A 7 5.55 -12.07 8.36
N GLU A 8 6.45 -11.47 7.58
CA GLU A 8 6.97 -10.13 7.87
C GLU A 8 5.87 -9.05 7.75
N TYR A 9 4.92 -9.23 6.83
CA TYR A 9 3.73 -8.37 6.72
C TYR A 9 2.82 -8.53 7.94
N ILE A 10 2.60 -9.78 8.38
CA ILE A 10 1.79 -10.07 9.56
C ILE A 10 2.42 -9.49 10.83
N GLU A 11 3.72 -9.71 11.03
CA GLU A 11 4.44 -9.11 12.16
C GLU A 11 4.34 -7.58 12.17
N LYS A 12 4.43 -6.96 11.00
CA LYS A 12 4.29 -5.52 10.88
C LYS A 12 2.90 -5.03 11.24
N LEU A 13 1.86 -5.71 10.75
CA LEU A 13 0.47 -5.40 11.10
C LEU A 13 0.16 -5.67 12.58
N SER A 14 0.74 -6.72 13.17
CA SER A 14 0.57 -7.07 14.58
C SER A 14 1.20 -6.03 15.52
N LYS A 15 2.31 -5.41 15.13
CA LYS A 15 2.94 -4.33 15.92
C LYS A 15 2.06 -3.08 16.04
N ASP A 16 1.13 -2.90 15.12
CA ASP A 16 0.17 -1.80 15.11
C ASP A 16 -1.23 -2.26 15.59
N ASP A 17 -1.32 -3.44 16.25
CA ASP A 17 -2.54 -4.05 16.81
C ASP A 17 -3.68 -4.20 15.78
N LEU A 18 -3.35 -4.41 14.52
CA LEU A 18 -4.33 -4.52 13.44
C LEU A 18 -4.79 -5.95 13.16
N VAL A 19 -3.98 -6.96 13.49
CA VAL A 19 -4.32 -8.36 13.20
C VAL A 19 -5.27 -8.90 14.27
N VAL A 20 -6.45 -9.36 13.82
CA VAL A 20 -7.43 -10.06 14.66
C VAL A 20 -7.12 -11.55 14.70
N THR A 21 -6.99 -12.18 13.53
CA THR A 21 -6.56 -13.57 13.37
C THR A 21 -5.83 -13.76 12.03
N SER A 22 -5.02 -14.83 11.95
CA SER A 22 -4.40 -15.24 10.70
C SER A 22 -4.21 -16.77 10.67
N ASP A 23 -4.49 -17.39 9.53
CA ASP A 23 -4.39 -18.83 9.31
C ASP A 23 -3.34 -19.16 8.23
N VAL A 24 -2.22 -18.46 8.27
CA VAL A 24 -1.16 -18.48 7.24
C VAL A 24 0.01 -19.43 7.54
N GLU A 25 -0.05 -20.23 8.60
CA GLU A 25 1.09 -21.03 9.09
C GLU A 25 1.78 -21.87 8.01
N LYS A 26 1.01 -22.46 7.09
CA LYS A 26 1.55 -23.30 6.01
C LYS A 26 2.30 -22.53 4.93
N ILE A 27 2.03 -21.24 4.78
CA ILE A 27 2.58 -20.39 3.71
C ILE A 27 3.33 -19.16 4.22
N ARG A 28 3.56 -19.09 5.54
CA ARG A 28 4.15 -17.92 6.19
C ARG A 28 5.51 -17.49 5.61
N ASP A 29 6.29 -18.47 5.15
CA ASP A 29 7.64 -18.25 4.61
C ASP A 29 7.68 -17.95 3.12
N ILE A 30 6.53 -17.94 2.43
CA ILE A 30 6.48 -17.61 1.01
C ILE A 30 6.79 -16.12 0.82
N VAL A 31 7.63 -15.85 -0.17
CA VAL A 31 7.98 -14.48 -0.56
C VAL A 31 6.84 -13.88 -1.37
N ILE A 32 6.33 -12.74 -0.93
CA ILE A 32 5.29 -12.00 -1.65
C ILE A 32 5.91 -11.28 -2.84
N ASN A 33 5.44 -11.61 -4.03
CA ASN A 33 5.86 -10.95 -5.26
C ASN A 33 5.14 -9.63 -5.49
N LYS A 34 3.87 -9.57 -5.13
CA LYS A 34 3.04 -8.38 -5.34
C LYS A 34 2.05 -8.17 -4.20
N VAL A 35 1.75 -6.92 -3.94
CA VAL A 35 0.63 -6.49 -3.08
C VAL A 35 -0.29 -5.63 -3.93
N CYS A 36 -1.55 -5.99 -4.03
CA CYS A 36 -2.53 -5.18 -4.75
C CYS A 36 -3.95 -5.34 -4.20
N TYR A 37 -4.84 -4.45 -4.58
CA TYR A 37 -6.26 -4.45 -4.25
C TYR A 37 -7.18 -4.49 -5.48
N ASN A 38 -6.59 -4.51 -6.68
CA ASN A 38 -7.31 -4.64 -7.94
C ASN A 38 -7.06 -6.05 -8.50
N SER A 39 -8.11 -6.83 -8.70
CA SER A 39 -8.01 -8.20 -9.19
C SER A 39 -7.43 -8.30 -10.62
N ASN A 40 -7.43 -7.21 -11.38
CA ASN A 40 -6.79 -7.18 -12.70
C ASN A 40 -5.26 -7.15 -12.64
N ASP A 41 -4.71 -6.71 -11.51
CA ASP A 41 -3.26 -6.54 -11.32
C ASP A 41 -2.62 -7.72 -10.58
N VAL A 42 -3.38 -8.78 -10.31
CA VAL A 42 -2.90 -9.96 -9.57
C VAL A 42 -1.93 -10.78 -10.42
N GLU A 43 -0.89 -11.26 -9.79
CA GLU A 43 0.14 -12.15 -10.33
C GLU A 43 0.38 -13.31 -9.35
N LYS A 44 1.21 -14.27 -9.75
CA LYS A 44 1.62 -15.37 -8.87
C LYS A 44 2.26 -14.84 -7.57
N ASP A 45 1.91 -15.46 -6.45
CA ASP A 45 2.38 -15.12 -5.10
C ASP A 45 1.99 -13.68 -4.68
N THR A 46 0.79 -13.25 -5.06
CA THR A 46 0.21 -11.96 -4.65
C THR A 46 -0.45 -12.06 -3.28
N LEU A 47 -0.21 -11.06 -2.44
CA LEU A 47 -1.02 -10.75 -1.26
C LEU A 47 -2.11 -9.77 -1.66
N PHE A 48 -3.36 -10.23 -1.70
CA PHE A 48 -4.50 -9.44 -2.15
C PHE A 48 -5.15 -8.69 -0.98
N VAL A 49 -5.52 -7.43 -1.18
CA VAL A 49 -6.18 -6.60 -0.14
C VAL A 49 -7.62 -6.34 -0.53
N CYS A 50 -8.56 -6.91 0.23
CA CYS A 50 -9.99 -6.76 0.02
C CYS A 50 -10.46 -5.40 0.55
N LYS A 51 -10.32 -4.36 -0.28
CA LYS A 51 -10.57 -2.98 0.09
C LYS A 51 -11.69 -2.34 -0.71
N GLY A 52 -12.43 -1.46 -0.04
CA GLY A 52 -13.35 -0.51 -0.66
C GLY A 52 -14.83 -0.80 -0.38
N VAL A 53 -15.63 0.27 -0.30
CA VAL A 53 -17.09 0.21 -0.02
C VAL A 53 -17.85 -0.61 -1.07
N LYS A 54 -17.30 -0.71 -2.29
CA LYS A 54 -17.88 -1.48 -3.41
C LYS A 54 -17.18 -2.81 -3.63
N PHE A 55 -16.41 -3.29 -2.63
CA PHE A 55 -15.75 -4.60 -2.74
C PHE A 55 -16.79 -5.70 -2.91
N LYS A 56 -16.55 -6.61 -3.84
CA LYS A 56 -17.37 -7.80 -4.07
C LYS A 56 -16.51 -9.04 -3.93
N GLU A 57 -17.07 -10.11 -3.37
CA GLU A 57 -16.38 -11.40 -3.21
C GLU A 57 -15.87 -11.97 -4.55
N GLU A 58 -16.57 -11.66 -5.66
CA GLU A 58 -16.15 -12.04 -7.01
C GLU A 58 -14.74 -11.54 -7.35
N TYR A 59 -14.33 -10.37 -6.84
CA TYR A 59 -12.98 -9.84 -7.06
C TYR A 59 -11.91 -10.67 -6.34
N LEU A 60 -12.24 -11.23 -5.16
CA LEU A 60 -11.35 -12.15 -4.48
C LEU A 60 -11.26 -13.48 -5.24
N LYS A 61 -12.37 -14.03 -5.72
CA LYS A 61 -12.38 -15.26 -6.53
C LYS A 61 -11.52 -15.10 -7.79
N ASP A 62 -11.66 -13.98 -8.48
CA ASP A 62 -10.84 -13.64 -9.64
C ASP A 62 -9.34 -13.52 -9.28
N ALA A 63 -9.04 -12.90 -8.14
CA ALA A 63 -7.68 -12.80 -7.64
C ALA A 63 -7.06 -14.17 -7.30
N ILE A 64 -7.83 -15.08 -6.70
CA ILE A 64 -7.38 -16.44 -6.39
C ILE A 64 -7.01 -17.19 -7.68
N VAL A 65 -7.88 -17.15 -8.69
CA VAL A 65 -7.63 -17.78 -10.01
C VAL A 65 -6.35 -17.23 -10.67
N LYS A 66 -6.06 -15.95 -10.49
CA LYS A 66 -4.87 -15.28 -11.06
C LYS A 66 -3.58 -15.49 -10.24
N GLY A 67 -3.66 -16.11 -9.06
CA GLY A 67 -2.47 -16.49 -8.29
C GLY A 67 -2.27 -15.74 -6.98
N ALA A 68 -3.32 -15.13 -6.41
CA ALA A 68 -3.28 -14.67 -5.03
C ALA A 68 -3.15 -15.88 -4.09
N ILE A 69 -2.24 -15.81 -3.12
CA ILE A 69 -1.95 -16.90 -2.18
C ILE A 69 -2.47 -16.65 -0.77
N ALA A 70 -2.78 -15.40 -0.46
CA ALA A 70 -3.40 -14.96 0.78
C ALA A 70 -4.15 -13.64 0.54
N TYR A 71 -5.05 -13.30 1.45
CA TYR A 71 -5.72 -12.02 1.39
C TYR A 71 -5.84 -11.35 2.76
N ILE A 72 -5.95 -10.02 2.75
CA ILE A 72 -6.19 -9.19 3.94
C ILE A 72 -7.61 -8.64 3.85
N SER A 73 -8.40 -8.76 4.92
CA SER A 73 -9.78 -8.29 4.96
C SER A 73 -10.27 -8.02 6.38
N GLU A 74 -11.32 -7.22 6.53
CA GLU A 74 -12.07 -7.07 7.79
C GLU A 74 -13.13 -8.17 7.98
N THR A 75 -13.37 -8.97 6.93
CA THR A 75 -14.34 -10.08 6.93
C THR A 75 -13.75 -11.29 6.24
N LYS A 76 -13.97 -12.48 6.74
CA LYS A 76 -13.55 -13.71 6.07
C LYS A 76 -14.53 -14.03 4.93
N TYR A 77 -14.02 -14.05 3.69
CA TYR A 77 -14.82 -14.27 2.47
C TYR A 77 -14.65 -15.67 1.89
N SER A 78 -13.46 -16.26 1.97
CA SER A 78 -13.14 -17.53 1.33
C SER A 78 -12.28 -18.39 2.23
N GLU A 79 -12.46 -19.71 2.12
CA GLU A 79 -11.63 -20.75 2.75
C GLU A 79 -10.57 -21.31 1.79
N ASP A 80 -10.60 -20.92 0.50
CA ASP A 80 -9.71 -21.49 -0.53
C ASP A 80 -8.26 -21.06 -0.32
N ILE A 81 -8.04 -19.85 0.19
CA ILE A 81 -6.72 -19.32 0.56
C ILE A 81 -6.76 -18.64 1.94
N PRO A 82 -5.63 -18.61 2.66
CA PRO A 82 -5.56 -18.03 3.99
C PRO A 82 -5.94 -16.55 4.04
N CYS A 83 -6.65 -16.19 5.12
CA CYS A 83 -7.07 -14.83 5.44
C CYS A 83 -6.21 -14.25 6.57
N ILE A 84 -5.74 -13.03 6.39
CA ILE A 84 -5.25 -12.16 7.47
C ILE A 84 -6.41 -11.24 7.83
N LEU A 85 -7.14 -11.59 8.89
CA LEU A 85 -8.26 -10.78 9.36
C LEU A 85 -7.75 -9.58 10.15
N VAL A 86 -8.17 -8.39 9.76
CA VAL A 86 -7.71 -7.14 10.35
C VAL A 86 -8.87 -6.28 10.85
N SER A 87 -8.57 -5.41 11.80
CA SER A 87 -9.56 -4.49 12.39
C SER A 87 -9.80 -3.22 11.56
N ASP A 88 -8.85 -2.84 10.69
CA ASP A 88 -8.92 -1.64 9.83
C ASP A 88 -8.17 -1.90 8.53
N ILE A 89 -8.91 -2.10 7.44
CA ILE A 89 -8.35 -2.42 6.13
C ILE A 89 -7.59 -1.24 5.51
N GLN A 90 -7.98 -0.02 5.80
CA GLN A 90 -7.33 1.17 5.23
C GLN A 90 -5.96 1.40 5.85
N LYS A 91 -5.86 1.30 7.18
CA LYS A 91 -4.58 1.36 7.89
C LYS A 91 -3.69 0.19 7.49
N SER A 92 -4.25 -1.02 7.43
CA SER A 92 -3.52 -2.22 7.01
C SER A 92 -2.94 -2.08 5.61
N LEU A 93 -3.74 -1.57 4.65
CA LEU A 93 -3.25 -1.32 3.29
C LEU A 93 -2.11 -0.30 3.27
N ALA A 94 -2.21 0.79 4.03
CA ALA A 94 -1.16 1.80 4.09
C ALA A 94 0.17 1.22 4.60
N ILE A 95 0.12 0.40 5.67
CA ILE A 95 1.30 -0.26 6.25
C ILE A 95 1.90 -1.27 5.28
N VAL A 96 1.08 -2.13 4.69
CA VAL A 96 1.52 -3.17 3.77
C VAL A 96 2.10 -2.54 2.49
N ALA A 97 1.46 -1.50 1.95
CA ALA A 97 1.96 -0.77 0.79
C ALA A 97 3.30 -0.07 1.12
N LYS A 98 3.39 0.63 2.26
CA LYS A 98 4.64 1.25 2.70
C LYS A 98 5.79 0.23 2.74
N MET A 99 5.54 -0.95 3.30
CA MET A 99 6.51 -2.04 3.36
C MET A 99 6.85 -2.58 1.98
N TYR A 100 5.85 -2.87 1.15
CA TYR A 100 6.03 -3.40 -0.20
C TYR A 100 6.91 -2.50 -1.06
N PHE A 101 6.73 -1.19 -0.99
CA PHE A 101 7.57 -0.21 -1.69
C PHE A 101 8.89 0.14 -0.98
N ASN A 102 9.29 -0.62 0.07
CA ASN A 102 10.52 -0.39 0.85
C ASN A 102 10.56 0.96 1.56
N ASN A 103 9.44 1.37 2.14
CA ASN A 103 9.33 2.60 2.93
C ASN A 103 9.87 3.85 2.20
N PRO A 104 9.36 4.19 1.01
CA PRO A 104 9.92 5.27 0.21
C PRO A 104 9.91 6.62 0.95
N THR A 105 8.90 6.85 1.79
CA THR A 105 8.77 8.09 2.57
C THR A 105 9.87 8.29 3.62
N ASP A 106 10.56 7.23 4.03
CA ASP A 106 11.66 7.35 5.00
C ASP A 106 12.92 8.00 4.38
N LYS A 107 12.94 8.13 3.05
CA LYS A 107 14.04 8.73 2.27
C LYS A 107 13.67 10.09 1.67
N LEU A 108 12.48 10.58 1.93
CA LEU A 108 11.94 11.81 1.36
C LEU A 108 11.67 12.83 2.46
N ASN A 109 11.98 14.09 2.19
CA ASN A 109 11.50 15.20 3.00
C ASN A 109 10.06 15.54 2.57
N MET A 110 9.08 15.20 3.41
CA MET A 110 7.66 15.35 3.09
C MET A 110 7.11 16.68 3.63
N ILE A 111 6.44 17.43 2.78
CA ILE A 111 5.71 18.67 3.17
C ILE A 111 4.21 18.43 2.95
N GLY A 112 3.43 18.46 4.03
CA GLY A 112 1.98 18.34 3.98
C GLY A 112 1.30 19.72 3.96
N ILE A 113 0.42 19.96 2.98
CA ILE A 113 -0.36 21.20 2.85
C ILE A 113 -1.84 20.88 3.01
N THR A 114 -2.48 21.47 4.02
CA THR A 114 -3.91 21.32 4.30
C THR A 114 -4.62 22.66 4.28
N GLY A 115 -5.94 22.65 4.13
CA GLY A 115 -6.79 23.83 4.12
C GLY A 115 -8.04 23.65 3.28
N THR A 116 -9.00 24.55 3.43
CA THR A 116 -10.27 24.51 2.67
C THR A 116 -10.10 25.02 1.23
N LYS A 117 -9.20 26.02 1.01
CA LYS A 117 -8.89 26.61 -0.29
C LYS A 117 -7.37 26.83 -0.42
N GLY A 118 -6.88 27.01 -1.63
CA GLY A 118 -5.51 27.40 -1.91
C GLY A 118 -4.45 26.30 -1.78
N LYS A 119 -4.80 25.07 -1.36
CA LYS A 119 -3.85 23.95 -1.17
C LYS A 119 -2.95 23.73 -2.39
N SER A 120 -3.57 23.50 -3.54
CA SER A 120 -2.82 23.24 -4.78
C SER A 120 -1.97 24.42 -5.19
N THR A 121 -2.51 25.65 -5.14
CA THR A 121 -1.76 26.87 -5.44
C THR A 121 -0.52 27.00 -4.55
N THR A 122 -0.69 26.80 -3.23
CA THR A 122 0.43 26.84 -2.28
C THR A 122 1.45 25.73 -2.59
N ALA A 123 0.99 24.52 -2.92
CA ALA A 123 1.88 23.42 -3.28
C ALA A 123 2.74 23.74 -4.51
N TYR A 124 2.15 24.34 -5.54
CA TYR A 124 2.91 24.77 -6.73
C TYR A 124 3.91 25.89 -6.45
N TYR A 125 3.57 26.85 -5.61
CA TYR A 125 4.54 27.88 -5.20
C TYR A 125 5.71 27.28 -4.42
N VAL A 126 5.42 26.41 -3.44
CA VAL A 126 6.45 25.68 -2.68
C VAL A 126 7.34 24.87 -3.61
N LYS A 127 6.74 24.10 -4.54
CA LYS A 127 7.50 23.33 -5.53
C LYS A 127 8.42 24.26 -6.34
N SER A 128 7.91 25.35 -6.89
CA SER A 128 8.70 26.28 -7.72
C SER A 128 9.91 26.86 -6.98
N ILE A 129 9.74 27.20 -5.70
CA ILE A 129 10.84 27.73 -4.86
C ILE A 129 11.87 26.62 -4.60
N LEU A 130 11.39 25.44 -4.22
CA LEU A 130 12.26 24.30 -3.91
C LEU A 130 13.00 23.81 -5.16
N ASP A 131 12.35 23.70 -6.30
CA ASP A 131 13.01 23.31 -7.56
C ASP A 131 14.13 24.26 -7.94
N SER A 132 13.90 25.57 -7.79
CA SER A 132 14.96 26.57 -8.05
C SER A 132 16.17 26.37 -7.14
N TYR A 133 15.94 26.12 -5.86
CA TYR A 133 17.01 25.87 -4.88
C TYR A 133 17.71 24.54 -5.12
N MET A 134 16.93 23.45 -5.28
CA MET A 134 17.48 22.09 -5.42
C MET A 134 18.29 21.92 -6.71
N LYS A 135 17.88 22.55 -7.81
CA LYS A 135 18.66 22.56 -9.06
C LYS A 135 20.05 23.17 -8.90
N GLU A 136 20.19 24.19 -8.05
CA GLU A 136 21.49 24.80 -7.78
C GLU A 136 22.35 23.94 -6.85
N VAL A 137 21.73 23.18 -5.91
CA VAL A 137 22.44 22.42 -4.86
C VAL A 137 22.86 21.04 -5.33
N ASP A 138 21.94 20.25 -5.91
CA ASP A 138 22.17 18.83 -6.26
C ASP A 138 21.60 18.40 -7.60
N GLY A 139 20.99 19.31 -8.38
CA GLY A 139 20.44 19.04 -9.69
C GLY A 139 19.15 18.22 -9.70
N THR A 140 18.45 18.14 -8.56
CA THR A 140 17.18 17.40 -8.44
C THR A 140 15.96 18.33 -8.53
N ASP A 141 14.79 17.73 -8.79
CA ASP A 141 13.49 18.40 -8.75
C ASP A 141 12.64 17.86 -7.60
N THR A 142 11.66 18.65 -7.16
CA THR A 142 10.69 18.22 -6.16
C THR A 142 9.45 17.62 -6.80
N ALA A 143 8.90 16.54 -6.20
CA ALA A 143 7.65 15.93 -6.63
C ALA A 143 6.43 16.59 -5.96
N ILE A 144 5.29 16.59 -6.64
CA ILE A 144 4.00 17.01 -6.09
C ILE A 144 2.99 15.87 -6.24
N LEU A 145 2.26 15.59 -5.15
CA LEU A 145 1.10 14.71 -5.15
C LEU A 145 -0.13 15.51 -4.75
N SER A 146 -1.08 15.68 -5.66
CA SER A 146 -2.30 16.45 -5.42
C SER A 146 -3.54 15.78 -6.01
N SER A 147 -4.73 16.30 -5.65
CA SER A 147 -5.99 15.84 -6.23
C SER A 147 -6.21 16.31 -7.68
N ILE A 148 -5.39 17.22 -8.19
CA ILE A 148 -5.51 17.78 -9.55
C ILE A 148 -4.55 17.05 -10.49
N ASN A 149 -3.26 17.07 -10.17
CA ASN A 149 -2.21 16.44 -10.94
C ASN A 149 -1.09 15.91 -10.03
N ASN A 150 -0.40 14.89 -10.50
CA ASN A 150 0.82 14.39 -9.87
C ASN A 150 1.99 14.68 -10.81
N TYR A 151 3.04 15.29 -10.27
CA TYR A 151 4.27 15.58 -10.99
C TYR A 151 5.45 15.04 -10.19
N ASP A 152 6.33 14.36 -10.86
CA ASP A 152 7.63 13.82 -10.43
C ASP A 152 8.76 14.32 -11.32
#